data_3343b20061a2a30b47be9336f084bbf1
#
_entry.id   3343b20061a2a30b47be9336f084bbf1
#
_cell.length_a   1.000
_cell.length_b   1.000
_cell.length_c   1.000
_cell.angle_alpha   90.00
_cell.angle_beta   90.00
_cell.angle_gamma   90.00
#
_symmetry.space_group_name_H-M   'P 1'
#
loop_
_entity.id
_entity.type
_entity.pdbx_description
1 polymer ?
#
loop_
_entity_poly.entity_id
_entity_poly.type
_entity_poly.pdbx_seq_one_letter_code
_entity_poly.pdbx_strand_id
1 'polypeptide(L)'
;MLISRGDKMHVKDPHARMEEAIRDWSGGFPPGELPKRWERFSDVAILPSGAFPEAVWGRDDRLWKAVAEALGAERLARMGEVSGKFRESGLEMLLGDDDWVVRRENGIDYGYRMTKCMFSAGNVNEMRRMGDVVGEGEVVVDMYAGIGYYTLPALVH
;
A
#
# COMPACT_ATOMS: atom_id res chain seq x y z
N MET A 1 9.72 -39.45 -27.67
CA MET A 1 8.76 -39.04 -26.65
C MET A 1 8.97 -37.55 -26.42
N LEU A 2 8.19 -36.71 -27.12
CA LEU A 2 8.30 -35.24 -27.09
C LEU A 2 7.53 -34.74 -25.86
N ILE A 3 8.26 -34.16 -24.91
CA ILE A 3 7.66 -33.49 -23.76
C ILE A 3 7.16 -32.14 -24.26
N SER A 4 5.84 -31.99 -24.32
CA SER A 4 5.14 -30.72 -24.56
C SER A 4 5.60 -29.67 -23.55
N ARG A 5 6.16 -28.57 -24.03
CA ARG A 5 6.39 -27.37 -23.23
C ARG A 5 5.02 -26.83 -22.84
N GLY A 6 4.69 -26.94 -21.53
CA GLY A 6 3.48 -26.40 -20.99
C GLY A 6 3.32 -24.92 -21.35
N ASP A 7 2.15 -24.57 -21.84
CA ASP A 7 1.69 -23.22 -22.05
C ASP A 7 1.93 -22.40 -20.75
N LYS A 8 2.87 -21.47 -20.79
CA LYS A 8 2.95 -20.44 -19.77
C LYS A 8 1.66 -19.62 -19.92
N MET A 9 0.71 -19.86 -19.03
CA MET A 9 -0.43 -18.96 -18.87
C MET A 9 0.14 -17.53 -18.78
N HIS A 10 -0.07 -16.73 -19.82
CA HIS A 10 0.26 -15.32 -19.83
C HIS A 10 -0.65 -14.64 -18.79
N VAL A 11 -0.16 -14.50 -17.57
CA VAL A 11 -0.84 -13.68 -16.56
C VAL A 11 -0.86 -12.27 -17.12
N LYS A 12 -2.05 -11.78 -17.49
CA LYS A 12 -2.23 -10.40 -17.97
C LYS A 12 -1.57 -9.43 -16.99
N ASP A 13 -0.86 -8.47 -17.51
CA ASP A 13 -0.31 -7.36 -16.74
C ASP A 13 -1.41 -6.70 -15.89
N PRO A 14 -1.14 -6.36 -14.61
CA PRO A 14 -2.14 -5.75 -13.73
C PRO A 14 -2.79 -4.48 -14.31
N HIS A 15 -2.04 -3.68 -15.07
CA HIS A 15 -2.60 -2.52 -15.75
C HIS A 15 -3.60 -2.93 -16.84
N ALA A 16 -3.29 -3.94 -17.63
CA ALA A 16 -4.20 -4.47 -18.65
C ALA A 16 -5.47 -5.07 -18.04
N ARG A 17 -5.36 -5.73 -16.87
CA ARG A 17 -6.53 -6.21 -16.13
C ARG A 17 -7.40 -5.07 -15.64
N MET A 18 -6.79 -4.00 -15.14
CA MET A 18 -7.50 -2.81 -14.69
C MET A 18 -8.23 -2.12 -15.85
N GLU A 19 -7.59 -1.98 -17.02
CA GLU A 19 -8.24 -1.43 -18.22
C GLU A 19 -9.47 -2.26 -18.63
N GLU A 20 -9.36 -3.58 -18.64
CA GLU A 20 -10.46 -4.49 -18.95
C GLU A 20 -11.61 -4.35 -17.95
N ALA A 21 -11.31 -4.40 -16.64
CA ALA A 21 -12.29 -4.26 -15.58
C ALA A 21 -13.02 -2.90 -15.63
N ILE A 22 -12.31 -1.83 -15.98
CA ILE A 22 -12.91 -0.51 -16.14
C ILE A 22 -13.79 -0.43 -17.39
N ARG A 23 -13.41 -1.05 -18.50
CA ARG A 23 -14.25 -1.13 -19.69
C ARG A 23 -15.55 -1.87 -19.41
N ASP A 24 -15.48 -2.98 -18.69
CA ASP A 24 -16.65 -3.76 -18.30
C ASP A 24 -17.55 -2.96 -17.36
N TRP A 25 -16.97 -2.25 -16.37
CA TRP A 25 -17.72 -1.41 -15.45
C TRP A 25 -18.39 -0.22 -16.17
N SER A 26 -17.70 0.46 -17.07
CA SER A 26 -18.21 1.65 -17.78
C SER A 26 -19.13 1.32 -18.96
N GLY A 27 -19.13 0.08 -19.41
CA GLY A 27 -19.82 -0.34 -20.63
C GLY A 27 -19.17 0.19 -21.92
N GLY A 28 -17.91 0.65 -21.85
CA GLY A 28 -17.22 1.21 -23.02
C GLY A 28 -15.84 1.79 -22.68
N PHE A 29 -15.62 3.03 -23.10
CA PHE A 29 -14.35 3.69 -22.83
C PHE A 29 -14.27 4.20 -21.36
N PRO A 30 -13.08 4.14 -20.72
CA PRO A 30 -12.87 4.76 -19.43
C PRO A 30 -13.22 6.26 -19.45
N PRO A 31 -13.89 6.78 -18.40
CA PRO A 31 -14.22 8.21 -18.33
C PRO A 31 -13.01 9.13 -18.22
N GLY A 32 -11.88 8.59 -17.79
CA GLY A 32 -10.65 9.36 -17.57
C GLY A 32 -9.41 8.49 -17.62
N GLU A 33 -8.26 9.07 -17.27
CA GLU A 33 -6.98 8.37 -17.26
C GLU A 33 -6.88 7.38 -16.10
N LEU A 34 -6.29 6.21 -16.37
CA LEU A 34 -5.99 5.20 -15.38
C LEU A 34 -4.63 5.45 -14.72
N PRO A 35 -4.48 5.16 -13.42
CA PRO A 35 -3.19 5.30 -12.75
C PRO A 35 -2.19 4.29 -13.32
N LYS A 36 -0.98 4.78 -13.64
CA LYS A 36 0.12 3.97 -14.19
C LYS A 36 0.93 3.26 -13.10
N ARG A 37 0.77 3.66 -11.85
CA ARG A 37 1.51 3.16 -10.69
C ARG A 37 0.59 3.07 -9.48
N TRP A 38 0.85 2.11 -8.63
CA TRP A 38 0.22 1.94 -7.33
C TRP A 38 1.19 1.19 -6.42
N GLU A 39 0.99 1.29 -5.15
CA GLU A 39 1.71 0.47 -4.18
C GLU A 39 0.82 -0.69 -3.75
N ARG A 40 1.41 -1.85 -3.52
CA ARG A 40 0.71 -2.98 -2.92
C ARG A 40 1.26 -3.26 -1.54
N PHE A 41 0.36 -3.39 -0.60
CA PHE A 41 0.66 -3.53 0.80
C PHE A 41 -0.19 -4.65 1.39
N SER A 42 0.37 -5.87 1.48
CA SER A 42 -0.41 -7.05 1.84
C SER A 42 -1.63 -7.23 0.91
N ASP A 43 -2.83 -7.10 1.42
CA ASP A 43 -4.12 -7.18 0.74
C ASP A 43 -4.66 -5.82 0.28
N VAL A 44 -3.96 -4.72 0.55
CA VAL A 44 -4.35 -3.36 0.15
C VAL A 44 -3.59 -2.90 -1.09
N ALA A 45 -4.29 -2.35 -2.08
CA ALA A 45 -3.68 -1.56 -3.14
C ALA A 45 -3.86 -0.07 -2.83
N ILE A 46 -2.77 0.70 -2.92
CA ILE A 46 -2.75 2.14 -2.65
C ILE A 46 -2.53 2.88 -3.95
N LEU A 47 -3.55 3.58 -4.39
CA LEU A 47 -3.52 4.42 -5.59
C LEU A 47 -2.80 5.74 -5.32
N PRO A 48 -2.18 6.35 -6.33
CA PRO A 48 -1.57 7.66 -6.19
C PRO A 48 -2.61 8.76 -5.93
N SER A 49 -2.18 9.87 -5.39
CA SER A 49 -3.00 11.07 -5.22
C SER A 49 -3.59 11.50 -6.56
N GLY A 50 -4.88 11.87 -6.55
CA GLY A 50 -5.60 12.28 -7.74
C GLY A 50 -6.05 11.15 -8.67
N ALA A 51 -5.74 9.88 -8.39
CA ALA A 51 -6.30 8.76 -9.15
C ALA A 51 -7.81 8.70 -9.00
N PHE A 52 -8.52 8.49 -10.11
CA PHE A 52 -9.98 8.39 -10.17
C PHE A 52 -10.70 9.58 -9.50
N PRO A 53 -10.47 10.82 -9.98
CA PRO A 53 -11.10 12.00 -9.39
C PRO A 53 -12.63 11.90 -9.49
N GLU A 54 -13.32 12.16 -8.39
CA GLU A 54 -14.79 12.01 -8.26
C GLU A 54 -15.56 12.80 -9.32
N ALA A 55 -15.08 13.99 -9.68
CA ALA A 55 -15.71 14.82 -10.70
C ALA A 55 -15.82 14.14 -12.09
N VAL A 56 -14.94 13.15 -12.35
CA VAL A 56 -14.89 12.40 -13.63
C VAL A 56 -15.47 11.01 -13.48
N TRP A 57 -15.20 10.35 -12.35
CA TRP A 57 -15.50 8.93 -12.14
C TRP A 57 -16.75 8.68 -11.29
N GLY A 58 -17.23 9.71 -10.58
CA GLY A 58 -18.31 9.58 -9.62
C GLY A 58 -17.90 8.80 -8.37
N ARG A 59 -18.91 8.43 -7.59
CA ARG A 59 -18.79 7.52 -6.43
C ARG A 59 -19.57 6.25 -6.73
N ASP A 60 -18.86 5.15 -6.97
CA ASP A 60 -19.48 3.85 -7.25
C ASP A 60 -18.64 2.73 -6.63
N ASP A 61 -19.21 2.04 -5.65
CA ASP A 61 -18.53 0.92 -4.99
C ASP A 61 -18.18 -0.23 -5.95
N ARG A 62 -18.91 -0.37 -7.05
CA ARG A 62 -18.61 -1.37 -8.10
C ARG A 62 -17.32 -1.03 -8.82
N LEU A 63 -17.03 0.27 -9.00
CA LEU A 63 -15.75 0.74 -9.55
C LEU A 63 -14.61 0.29 -8.65
N TRP A 64 -14.72 0.55 -7.34
CA TRP A 64 -13.65 0.21 -6.39
C TRP A 64 -13.40 -1.29 -6.29
N LYS A 65 -14.47 -2.10 -6.33
CA LYS A 65 -14.35 -3.56 -6.39
C LYS A 65 -13.63 -4.02 -7.66
N ALA A 66 -14.03 -3.51 -8.83
CA ALA A 66 -13.41 -3.86 -10.10
C ALA A 66 -11.91 -3.51 -10.13
N VAL A 67 -11.54 -2.32 -9.61
CA VAL A 67 -10.13 -1.90 -9.51
C VAL A 67 -9.37 -2.80 -8.54
N ALA A 68 -9.88 -3.06 -7.34
CA ALA A 68 -9.23 -3.90 -6.34
C ALA A 68 -8.99 -5.32 -6.87
N GLU A 69 -10.00 -5.95 -7.47
CA GLU A 69 -9.90 -7.29 -8.10
C GLU A 69 -8.85 -7.32 -9.21
N ALA A 70 -8.84 -6.31 -10.09
CA ALA A 70 -7.85 -6.21 -11.16
C ALA A 70 -6.42 -6.11 -10.64
N LEU A 71 -6.24 -5.43 -9.50
CA LEU A 71 -4.95 -5.29 -8.83
C LEU A 71 -4.63 -6.48 -7.90
N GLY A 72 -5.55 -7.43 -7.74
CA GLY A 72 -5.41 -8.59 -6.86
C GLY A 72 -5.40 -8.20 -5.39
N ALA A 73 -6.12 -7.15 -5.00
CA ALA A 73 -6.25 -6.65 -3.64
C ALA A 73 -7.67 -6.89 -3.12
N GLU A 74 -7.82 -6.97 -1.81
CA GLU A 74 -9.11 -7.07 -1.13
C GLU A 74 -9.60 -5.69 -0.68
N ARG A 75 -8.65 -4.79 -0.38
CA ARG A 75 -8.90 -3.42 0.05
C ARG A 75 -8.24 -2.44 -0.91
N LEU A 76 -8.82 -1.25 -1.03
CA LEU A 76 -8.32 -0.20 -1.89
C LEU A 76 -8.26 1.12 -1.13
N ALA A 77 -7.15 1.79 -1.27
CA ALA A 77 -6.94 3.11 -0.69
C ALA A 77 -6.37 4.07 -1.74
N ARG A 78 -6.45 5.36 -1.47
CA ARG A 78 -5.88 6.42 -2.30
C ARG A 78 -5.04 7.35 -1.43
N MET A 79 -3.86 7.71 -1.91
CA MET A 79 -3.03 8.74 -1.29
C MET A 79 -3.74 10.09 -1.37
N GLY A 80 -3.88 10.75 -0.21
CA GLY A 80 -4.32 12.12 -0.13
C GLY A 80 -3.15 13.08 0.08
N GLU A 81 -3.47 14.33 0.34
CA GLU A 81 -2.47 15.32 0.73
C GLU A 81 -2.05 15.10 2.19
N VAL A 82 -0.76 15.09 2.45
CA VAL A 82 -0.22 15.08 3.81
C VAL A 82 -0.57 16.41 4.46
N SER A 83 -1.42 16.39 5.46
CA SER A 83 -1.91 17.59 6.12
C SER A 83 -1.70 17.57 7.64
N GLY A 84 -1.79 18.76 8.25
CA GLY A 84 -1.76 18.94 9.69
C GLY A 84 -0.37 18.91 10.33
N LYS A 85 -0.31 19.37 11.60
CA LYS A 85 0.93 19.42 12.40
C LYS A 85 1.52 18.04 12.68
N PHE A 86 0.71 16.99 12.66
CA PHE A 86 1.10 15.62 12.94
C PHE A 86 1.45 14.80 11.69
N ARG A 87 1.45 15.42 10.49
CA ARG A 87 1.74 14.77 9.21
C ARG A 87 0.95 13.47 9.04
N GLU A 88 -0.36 13.56 9.28
CA GLU A 88 -1.28 12.45 9.01
C GLU A 88 -1.14 12.01 7.55
N SER A 89 -1.30 10.73 7.28
CA SER A 89 -1.01 10.15 5.96
C SER A 89 -1.88 10.70 4.84
N GLY A 90 -3.01 11.36 5.18
CA GLY A 90 -4.01 11.80 4.21
C GLY A 90 -4.58 10.66 3.36
N LEU A 91 -4.32 9.42 3.72
CA LEU A 91 -4.78 8.26 2.99
C LEU A 91 -6.28 8.05 3.22
N GLU A 92 -7.01 7.85 2.13
CA GLU A 92 -8.45 7.61 2.11
C GLU A 92 -8.73 6.16 1.72
N MET A 93 -9.56 5.45 2.49
CA MET A 93 -10.05 4.13 2.11
C MET A 93 -11.16 4.28 1.07
N LEU A 94 -11.01 3.61 -0.07
CA LEU A 94 -12.00 3.56 -1.14
C LEU A 94 -12.81 2.27 -1.11
N LEU A 95 -12.21 1.18 -0.64
CA LEU A 95 -12.85 -0.12 -0.45
C LEU A 95 -12.30 -0.79 0.82
N GLY A 96 -13.22 -1.28 1.64
CA GLY A 96 -12.92 -1.89 2.94
C GLY A 96 -12.97 -0.88 4.09
N ASP A 97 -13.42 -1.35 5.26
CA ASP A 97 -13.64 -0.50 6.44
C ASP A 97 -12.44 -0.51 7.41
N ASP A 98 -11.56 -1.51 7.28
CA ASP A 98 -10.40 -1.65 8.16
C ASP A 98 -9.15 -1.08 7.49
N ASP A 99 -8.51 -0.15 8.18
CA ASP A 99 -7.27 0.50 7.76
C ASP A 99 -6.02 -0.05 8.49
N TRP A 100 -6.20 -1.13 9.27
CA TRP A 100 -5.08 -1.80 9.94
C TRP A 100 -4.23 -2.59 8.96
N VAL A 101 -2.93 -2.40 9.03
CA VAL A 101 -1.96 -3.15 8.22
C VAL A 101 -0.79 -3.60 9.09
N VAL A 102 -0.16 -4.70 8.68
CA VAL A 102 1.09 -5.18 9.27
C VAL A 102 2.16 -5.22 8.19
N ARG A 103 3.25 -4.53 8.43
CA ARG A 103 4.42 -4.54 7.56
C ARG A 103 5.60 -5.20 8.23
N ARG A 104 6.21 -6.16 7.53
CA ARG A 104 7.42 -6.81 8.00
C ARG A 104 8.65 -6.16 7.38
N GLU A 105 9.53 -5.64 8.23
CA GLU A 105 10.82 -5.08 7.85
C GLU A 105 11.91 -5.56 8.81
N ASN A 106 13.03 -6.05 8.27
CA ASN A 106 14.16 -6.56 9.06
C ASN A 106 13.75 -7.58 10.15
N GLY A 107 12.75 -8.43 9.86
CA GLY A 107 12.26 -9.43 10.80
C GLY A 107 11.26 -8.93 11.85
N ILE A 108 10.95 -7.64 11.87
CA ILE A 108 10.03 -7.01 12.82
C ILE A 108 8.70 -6.72 12.12
N ASP A 109 7.60 -7.05 12.79
CA ASP A 109 6.25 -6.78 12.31
C ASP A 109 5.73 -5.45 12.90
N TYR A 110 5.56 -4.46 12.03
CA TYR A 110 5.02 -3.14 12.36
C TYR A 110 3.53 -3.11 12.04
N GLY A 111 2.69 -3.15 13.10
CA GLY A 111 1.24 -3.01 12.96
C GLY A 111 0.81 -1.56 13.17
N TYR A 112 0.04 -0.99 12.24
CA TYR A 112 -0.43 0.38 12.35
C TYR A 112 -1.67 0.64 11.50
N ARG A 113 -2.36 1.76 11.80
CA ARG A 113 -3.47 2.27 10.99
C ARG A 113 -2.92 3.17 9.88
N MET A 114 -3.05 2.73 8.64
CA MET A 114 -2.48 3.41 7.48
C MET A 114 -3.10 4.81 7.22
N THR A 115 -4.32 5.07 7.68
CA THR A 115 -4.93 6.41 7.60
C THR A 115 -4.33 7.39 8.63
N LYS A 116 -3.70 6.89 9.70
CA LYS A 116 -3.14 7.68 10.79
C LYS A 116 -1.63 7.83 10.73
N CYS A 117 -0.94 6.81 10.23
CA CYS A 117 0.51 6.75 10.21
C CYS A 117 1.02 6.46 8.81
N MET A 118 2.13 7.09 8.44
CA MET A 118 2.87 6.77 7.22
C MET A 118 4.04 5.86 7.56
N PHE A 119 4.21 4.77 6.82
CA PHE A 119 5.44 4.00 6.88
C PHE A 119 6.50 4.64 5.98
N SER A 120 7.65 5.03 6.57
CA SER A 120 8.77 5.60 5.82
C SER A 120 9.72 4.51 5.33
N ALA A 121 9.52 4.03 4.10
CA ALA A 121 10.41 3.04 3.49
C ALA A 121 11.86 3.55 3.30
N GLY A 122 12.07 4.86 3.26
CA GLY A 122 13.40 5.47 3.12
C GLY A 122 14.34 5.25 4.31
N ASN A 123 13.81 4.89 5.47
CA ASN A 123 14.58 4.75 6.71
C ASN A 123 14.93 3.30 7.06
N VAL A 124 14.65 2.33 6.20
CA VAL A 124 14.84 0.89 6.48
C VAL A 124 16.30 0.56 6.87
N ASN A 125 17.27 1.16 6.20
CA ASN A 125 18.68 0.95 6.53
C ASN A 125 19.06 1.54 7.90
N GLU A 126 18.52 2.69 8.25
CA GLU A 126 18.77 3.32 9.56
C GLU A 126 18.07 2.54 10.69
N MET A 127 16.87 2.02 10.43
CA MET A 127 16.18 1.13 11.37
C MET A 127 17.02 -0.10 11.69
N ARG A 128 17.62 -0.73 10.67
CA ARG A 128 18.54 -1.86 10.85
C ARG A 128 19.78 -1.45 11.65
N ARG A 129 20.41 -0.31 11.30
CA ARG A 129 21.59 0.19 12.01
C ARG A 129 21.32 0.40 13.51
N MET A 130 20.13 0.85 13.89
CA MET A 130 19.76 1.00 15.30
C MET A 130 19.77 -0.32 16.08
N GLY A 131 19.33 -1.42 15.45
CA GLY A 131 19.48 -2.75 16.06
C GLY A 131 20.93 -3.17 16.25
N ASP A 132 21.81 -2.76 15.32
CA ASP A 132 23.24 -3.16 15.36
C ASP A 132 24.08 -2.32 16.35
N VAL A 133 23.68 -1.08 16.68
CA VAL A 133 24.50 -0.14 17.48
C VAL A 133 24.11 -0.05 18.95
N VAL A 134 22.89 -0.46 19.31
CA VAL A 134 22.45 -0.46 20.72
C VAL A 134 22.99 -1.70 21.41
N GLY A 135 23.80 -1.48 22.45
CA GLY A 135 24.40 -2.57 23.24
C GLY A 135 23.52 -3.06 24.37
N GLU A 136 23.79 -4.29 24.82
CA GLU A 136 23.09 -4.88 25.95
C GLU A 136 23.25 -4.03 27.22
N GLY A 137 22.12 -3.74 27.88
CA GLY A 137 22.10 -2.94 29.10
C GLY A 137 22.15 -1.44 28.89
N GLU A 138 22.20 -0.95 27.66
CA GLU A 138 22.12 0.49 27.39
C GLU A 138 20.70 1.03 27.63
N VAL A 139 20.63 2.28 28.10
CA VAL A 139 19.37 3.02 28.26
C VAL A 139 19.19 3.91 27.04
N VAL A 140 18.18 3.62 26.25
CA VAL A 140 17.84 4.37 25.03
C VAL A 140 16.57 5.18 25.24
N VAL A 141 16.56 6.44 24.83
CA VAL A 141 15.39 7.31 24.84
C VAL A 141 15.02 7.67 23.39
N ASP A 142 13.89 7.17 22.92
CA ASP A 142 13.35 7.53 21.61
C ASP A 142 12.33 8.66 21.77
N MET A 143 12.74 9.89 21.45
CA MET A 143 11.92 11.10 21.63
C MET A 143 10.78 11.24 20.60
N TYR A 144 10.87 10.54 19.48
CA TYR A 144 9.91 10.61 18.37
C TYR A 144 9.55 9.20 17.87
N ALA A 145 9.28 8.30 18.78
CA ALA A 145 9.13 6.87 18.53
C ALA A 145 8.13 6.52 17.40
N GLY A 146 7.03 7.29 17.28
CA GLY A 146 5.99 7.02 16.27
C GLY A 146 5.45 5.60 16.40
N ILE A 147 5.61 4.81 15.33
CA ILE A 147 5.25 3.37 15.35
C ILE A 147 6.41 2.47 15.80
N GLY A 148 7.44 3.04 16.40
CA GLY A 148 8.59 2.29 16.91
C GLY A 148 9.70 2.03 15.89
N TYR A 149 9.91 2.92 14.93
CA TYR A 149 10.90 2.75 13.86
C TYR A 149 12.29 2.41 14.35
N TYR A 150 12.73 3.03 15.44
CA TYR A 150 14.05 2.84 16.04
C TYR A 150 13.98 2.04 17.34
N THR A 151 12.89 2.20 18.09
CA THR A 151 12.66 1.48 19.35
C THR A 151 12.60 -0.03 19.13
N LEU A 152 11.82 -0.50 18.16
CA LEU A 152 11.63 -1.93 17.96
C LEU A 152 12.91 -2.64 17.50
N PRO A 153 13.71 -2.13 16.55
CA PRO A 153 15.01 -2.69 16.23
C PRO A 153 15.95 -2.74 17.43
N ALA A 154 16.02 -1.69 18.24
CA ALA A 154 16.85 -1.65 19.43
C ALA A 154 16.43 -2.65 20.53
N LEU A 155 15.19 -3.11 20.53
CA LEU A 155 14.69 -4.10 21.50
C LEU A 155 14.82 -5.54 21.02
N VAL A 156 14.89 -5.78 19.71
CA VAL A 156 14.83 -7.12 19.12
C VAL A 156 16.23 -7.66 18.78
N HIS A 157 17.17 -6.79 18.52
CA HIS A 157 18.56 -7.10 18.21
C HIS A 157 19.49 -6.81 19.37
#